data_8ac3b9c7504c160613f85af56c54b09d
#
_entry.id   8ac3b9c7504c160613f85af56c54b09d
#
_cell.length_a   1.000
_cell.length_b   1.000
_cell.length_c   1.000
_cell.angle_alpha   90.00
_cell.angle_beta   90.00
_cell.angle_gamma   90.00
#
_symmetry.space_group_name_H-M   'P 1'
#
loop_
_entity.id
_entity.type
_entity.pdbx_description
1 polymer ?
#
loop_
_entity_poly.entity_id
_entity_poly.type
_entity_poly.pdbx_seq_one_letter_code
_entity_poly.pdbx_strand_id
1 'polypeptide(L)'
;MTEDKRTNHRVKSFISCTFGPNSDTPRSGTVTSISVLGCFVKTKGWATKGQKMYLRLWLPEGQWLPLQGTVLYHMERVGFGLTFDEISADEEMKIREVVSQARLVQQRPQ
;
A
#
# COMPACT_ATOMS: atom_id res chain seq x y z
N MET A 1 9.02 13.49 17.96
CA MET A 1 7.93 13.66 18.47
C MET A 1 6.64 13.26 17.85
N THR A 2 5.58 13.87 18.22
CA THR A 2 4.28 13.45 17.81
C THR A 2 3.98 13.73 16.36
N GLU A 3 4.65 14.69 15.76
CA GLU A 3 4.43 14.98 14.35
C GLU A 3 4.78 13.82 13.49
N ASP A 4 5.83 13.09 13.84
CA ASP A 4 6.25 11.97 13.04
C ASP A 4 5.17 10.91 12.95
N LYS A 5 4.48 10.68 14.05
CA LYS A 5 3.41 9.71 14.05
C LYS A 5 2.30 10.12 13.12
N ARG A 6 1.96 11.39 13.09
CA ARG A 6 0.90 11.85 12.21
C ARG A 6 1.28 11.72 10.76
N THR A 7 2.54 12.06 10.44
CA THR A 7 3.03 11.97 9.08
C THR A 7 2.95 10.56 8.55
N ASN A 8 3.19 9.58 9.41
CA ASN A 8 3.24 8.18 9.00
C ASN A 8 1.97 7.44 9.37
N HIS A 9 0.94 8.17 9.72
CA HIS A 9 -0.30 7.56 10.15
C HIS A 9 -0.93 6.75 9.04
N ARG A 10 -1.33 5.52 9.37
CA ARG A 10 -1.96 4.62 8.43
C ARG A 10 -3.45 4.91 8.38
N VAL A 11 -4.00 4.92 7.19
CA VAL A 11 -5.42 5.17 7.01
C VAL A 11 -6.05 3.97 6.32
N LYS A 12 -7.33 3.76 6.57
CA LYS A 12 -8.09 2.72 5.87
C LYS A 12 -8.21 3.10 4.42
N SER A 13 -8.20 2.10 3.58
CA SER A 13 -8.30 2.33 2.14
C SER A 13 -8.98 1.15 1.49
N PHE A 14 -9.24 1.29 0.20
CA PHE A 14 -9.83 0.21 -0.56
C PHE A 14 -9.34 0.37 -1.99
N ILE A 15 -8.07 0.02 -2.20
CA ILE A 15 -7.38 0.28 -3.45
C ILE A 15 -7.05 -1.03 -4.12
N SER A 16 -7.49 -1.20 -5.36
CA SER A 16 -7.13 -2.39 -6.12
C SER A 16 -5.64 -2.39 -6.38
N CYS A 17 -5.04 -3.56 -6.32
CA CYS A 17 -3.62 -3.66 -6.60
C CYS A 17 -3.31 -5.00 -7.25
N THR A 18 -2.14 -5.06 -7.87
CA THR A 18 -1.56 -6.31 -8.33
C THR A 18 -0.19 -6.41 -7.71
N PHE A 19 0.27 -7.63 -7.48
CA PHE A 19 1.55 -7.83 -6.82
C PHE A 19 2.18 -9.15 -7.23
N GLY A 20 3.46 -9.30 -6.94
CA GLY A 20 4.16 -10.52 -7.23
C GLY A 20 5.65 -10.37 -6.98
N PRO A 21 6.41 -11.47 -7.17
CA PRO A 21 7.84 -11.45 -6.90
C PRO A 21 8.65 -10.74 -8.00
N ASN A 22 8.01 -10.37 -9.08
CA ASN A 22 8.69 -9.64 -10.13
C ASN A 22 7.71 -8.61 -10.72
N SER A 23 8.18 -7.85 -11.68
CA SER A 23 7.41 -6.71 -12.20
C SER A 23 6.15 -7.10 -12.95
N ASP A 24 5.95 -8.37 -13.25
CA ASP A 24 4.70 -8.81 -13.89
C ASP A 24 3.50 -8.70 -12.95
N THR A 25 3.72 -8.76 -11.66
CA THR A 25 2.68 -8.65 -10.64
C THR A 25 1.43 -9.44 -11.04
N PRO A 26 1.54 -10.78 -11.11
CA PRO A 26 0.44 -11.61 -11.64
C PRO A 26 -0.72 -11.83 -10.68
N ARG A 27 -0.59 -11.45 -9.43
CA ARG A 27 -1.64 -11.67 -8.43
C ARG A 27 -2.36 -10.38 -8.14
N SER A 28 -3.64 -10.48 -7.77
CA SER A 28 -4.41 -9.28 -7.43
C SER A 28 -4.82 -9.32 -5.97
N GLY A 29 -5.01 -8.14 -5.42
CA GLY A 29 -5.43 -7.99 -4.05
C GLY A 29 -6.01 -6.61 -3.84
N THR A 30 -6.24 -6.28 -2.58
CA THR A 30 -6.80 -4.99 -2.21
C THR A 30 -5.96 -4.39 -1.09
N VAL A 31 -5.53 -3.16 -1.27
CA VAL A 31 -4.82 -2.45 -0.21
C VAL A 31 -5.86 -1.87 0.73
N THR A 32 -5.93 -2.41 1.94
CA THR A 32 -6.96 -2.03 2.90
C THR A 32 -6.47 -1.04 3.94
N SER A 33 -5.17 -0.79 4.00
CA SER A 33 -4.64 0.33 4.78
C SER A 33 -3.33 0.76 4.16
N ILE A 34 -3.04 2.05 4.25
CA ILE A 34 -1.87 2.61 3.58
C ILE A 34 -1.34 3.80 4.36
N SER A 35 -0.03 3.97 4.32
CA SER A 35 0.65 5.16 4.80
C SER A 35 1.77 5.45 3.82
N VAL A 36 2.53 6.53 4.06
CA VAL A 36 3.66 6.82 3.18
C VAL A 36 4.78 5.79 3.32
N LEU A 37 4.76 4.99 4.39
CA LEU A 37 5.82 4.00 4.62
C LEU A 37 5.48 2.63 4.09
N GLY A 38 4.21 2.30 3.92
CA GLY A 38 3.84 0.97 3.49
C GLY A 38 2.35 0.76 3.49
N CYS A 39 1.95 -0.49 3.32
CA CYS A 39 0.53 -0.79 3.21
C CYS A 39 0.26 -2.22 3.65
N PHE A 40 -1.03 -2.54 3.82
CA PHE A 40 -1.47 -3.91 4.03
C PHE A 40 -2.23 -4.35 2.80
N VAL A 41 -1.85 -5.49 2.24
CA VAL A 41 -2.50 -6.07 1.06
C VAL A 41 -3.37 -7.23 1.51
N LYS A 42 -4.65 -7.11 1.31
CA LYS A 42 -5.60 -8.18 1.61
C LYS A 42 -5.61 -9.15 0.44
N THR A 43 -5.29 -10.40 0.72
CA THR A 43 -5.25 -11.43 -0.31
C THR A 43 -5.20 -12.78 0.39
N LYS A 44 -5.69 -13.82 -0.29
CA LYS A 44 -5.53 -15.17 0.19
C LYS A 44 -4.21 -15.78 -0.28
N GLY A 45 -3.47 -15.05 -1.10
CA GLY A 45 -2.20 -15.53 -1.59
C GLY A 45 -1.13 -15.53 -0.51
N TRP A 46 -0.02 -16.12 -0.84
CA TRP A 46 1.07 -16.31 0.10
C TRP A 46 2.17 -15.29 -0.10
N ALA A 47 2.75 -14.83 1.00
CA ALA A 47 3.93 -13.98 0.96
C ALA A 47 4.83 -14.36 2.12
N THR A 48 6.12 -14.24 1.92
CA THR A 48 7.10 -14.65 2.92
C THR A 48 7.77 -13.41 3.52
N LYS A 49 7.85 -13.38 4.84
CA LYS A 49 8.51 -12.27 5.53
C LYS A 49 9.91 -12.06 4.96
N GLY A 50 10.24 -10.82 4.66
CA GLY A 50 11.55 -10.47 4.09
C GLY A 50 11.61 -10.55 2.58
N GLN A 51 10.57 -11.09 1.96
CA GLN A 51 10.53 -11.23 0.51
C GLN A 51 10.37 -9.86 -0.16
N LYS A 52 11.09 -9.68 -1.27
CA LYS A 52 10.86 -8.50 -2.10
C LYS A 52 9.57 -8.68 -2.87
N MET A 53 8.79 -7.63 -2.94
CA MET A 53 7.49 -7.70 -3.58
C MET A 53 7.32 -6.49 -4.48
N TYR A 54 6.88 -6.75 -5.70
CA TYR A 54 6.48 -5.68 -6.62
C TYR A 54 4.99 -5.47 -6.46
N LEU A 55 4.57 -4.23 -6.56
CA LEU A 55 3.19 -3.86 -6.30
C LEU A 55 2.78 -2.78 -7.28
N ARG A 56 1.56 -2.85 -7.79
CA ARG A 56 1.00 -1.76 -8.57
C ARG A 56 -0.33 -1.37 -7.96
N LEU A 57 -0.45 -0.10 -7.63
CA LEU A 57 -1.67 0.46 -7.06
C LEU A 57 -2.50 1.10 -8.16
N TRP A 58 -3.80 0.87 -8.13
CA TRP A 58 -4.69 1.54 -9.05
C TRP A 58 -5.10 2.88 -8.47
N LEU A 59 -4.65 3.95 -9.10
CA LEU A 59 -4.86 5.31 -8.59
C LEU A 59 -6.20 5.87 -9.04
N PRO A 60 -6.75 6.81 -8.27
CA PRO A 60 -8.04 7.41 -8.64
C PRO A 60 -8.05 8.05 -10.01
N GLU A 61 -6.93 8.56 -10.49
CA GLU A 61 -6.88 9.18 -11.81
C GLU A 61 -6.83 8.17 -12.94
N GLY A 62 -6.88 6.87 -12.62
CA GLY A 62 -6.99 5.87 -13.66
C GLY A 62 -5.68 5.38 -14.21
N GLN A 63 -4.65 5.29 -13.39
CA GLN A 63 -3.38 4.74 -13.83
C GLN A 63 -2.77 3.91 -12.70
N TRP A 64 -1.86 3.03 -13.08
CA TRP A 64 -1.16 2.19 -12.12
C TRP A 64 0.08 2.91 -11.59
N LEU A 65 0.32 2.76 -10.30
CA LEU A 65 1.53 3.27 -9.67
C LEU A 65 2.40 2.08 -9.26
N PRO A 66 3.50 1.83 -9.95
CA PRO A 66 4.38 0.70 -9.60
C PRO A 66 5.27 1.07 -8.43
N LEU A 67 5.37 0.13 -7.49
CA LEU A 67 6.17 0.31 -6.28
C LEU A 67 6.87 -0.99 -5.97
N GLN A 68 7.88 -0.93 -5.14
CA GLN A 68 8.56 -2.10 -4.64
C GLN A 68 8.60 -2.03 -3.13
N GLY A 69 8.57 -3.18 -2.50
CA GLY A 69 8.63 -3.21 -1.05
C GLY A 69 9.13 -4.54 -0.53
N THR A 70 9.18 -4.62 0.78
CA THR A 70 9.63 -5.81 1.49
C THR A 70 8.51 -6.24 2.42
N VAL A 71 8.21 -7.54 2.40
CA VAL A 71 7.15 -8.08 3.23
C VAL A 71 7.59 -8.06 4.70
N LEU A 72 6.78 -7.42 5.54
CA LEU A 72 7.06 -7.34 6.97
C LEU A 72 6.51 -8.53 7.71
N TYR A 73 5.34 -9.00 7.33
CA TYR A 73 4.71 -10.16 7.94
C TYR A 73 3.61 -10.66 7.03
N HIS A 74 3.21 -11.89 7.26
CA HIS A 74 2.15 -12.53 6.49
C HIS A 74 1.13 -13.13 7.46
N MET A 75 -0.13 -12.89 7.19
CA MET A 75 -1.23 -13.46 7.97
C MET A 75 -2.00 -14.38 7.06
N GLU A 76 -1.93 -15.66 7.34
CA GLU A 76 -2.50 -16.69 6.47
C GLU A 76 -3.96 -16.41 6.15
N ARG A 77 -4.28 -16.40 4.87
CA ARG A 77 -5.64 -16.20 4.35
C ARG A 77 -6.18 -14.79 4.59
N VAL A 78 -5.38 -13.91 5.15
CA VAL A 78 -5.79 -12.54 5.39
C VAL A 78 -5.02 -11.59 4.49
N GLY A 79 -3.70 -11.68 4.50
CA GLY A 79 -2.90 -10.81 3.67
C GLY A 79 -1.51 -10.60 4.23
N PHE A 80 -0.84 -9.56 3.77
CA PHE A 80 0.51 -9.30 4.25
C PHE A 80 0.75 -7.80 4.38
N GLY A 81 1.64 -7.47 5.30
CA GLY A 81 2.10 -6.10 5.48
C GLY A 81 3.37 -5.86 4.68
N LEU A 82 3.46 -4.71 4.05
CA LEU A 82 4.56 -4.38 3.16
C LEU A 82 5.11 -3.01 3.52
N THR A 83 6.45 -2.90 3.62
CA THR A 83 7.08 -1.60 3.73
C THR A 83 7.62 -1.24 2.35
N PHE A 84 7.39 0.01 1.93
CA PHE A 84 7.90 0.43 0.64
C PHE A 84 9.41 0.58 0.71
N ASP A 85 10.09 0.12 -0.34
CA ASP A 85 11.52 0.34 -0.46
C ASP A 85 11.73 1.79 -0.90
N GLU A 86 12.88 2.12 -1.37
CA GLU A 86 13.14 3.48 -1.83
C GLU A 86 12.06 3.92 -2.81
N ILE A 87 11.47 5.08 -2.54
CA ILE A 87 10.50 5.64 -3.46
C ILE A 87 10.97 7.03 -3.87
N SER A 88 10.65 7.41 -5.10
CA SER A 88 11.02 8.71 -5.61
C SER A 88 10.14 9.79 -4.99
N ALA A 89 10.55 11.03 -5.13
CA ALA A 89 9.74 12.14 -4.65
C ALA A 89 8.37 12.15 -5.32
N ASP A 90 8.33 11.82 -6.60
CA ASP A 90 7.06 11.79 -7.32
C ASP A 90 6.15 10.67 -6.80
N GLU A 91 6.72 9.51 -6.56
CA GLU A 91 5.96 8.39 -6.00
C GLU A 91 5.45 8.72 -4.61
N GLU A 92 6.28 9.34 -3.80
CA GLU A 92 5.87 9.72 -2.47
C GLU A 92 4.71 10.71 -2.52
N MET A 93 4.78 11.67 -3.42
CA MET A 93 3.71 12.65 -3.58
C MET A 93 2.40 11.97 -3.93
N LYS A 94 2.44 11.00 -4.83
CA LYS A 94 1.24 10.27 -5.23
C LYS A 94 0.67 9.46 -4.08
N ILE A 95 1.54 8.84 -3.29
CA ILE A 95 1.07 8.09 -2.13
C ILE A 95 0.44 9.02 -1.11
N ARG A 96 1.03 10.21 -0.90
CA ARG A 96 0.46 11.16 0.04
C ARG A 96 -0.91 11.63 -0.41
N GLU A 97 -1.11 11.79 -1.70
CA GLU A 97 -2.42 12.15 -2.22
C GLU A 97 -3.45 11.07 -1.93
N VAL A 98 -3.06 9.81 -2.15
CA VAL A 98 -3.95 8.69 -1.87
C VAL A 98 -4.32 8.65 -0.40
N VAL A 99 -3.34 8.81 0.48
CA VAL A 99 -3.56 8.81 1.92
C VAL A 99 -4.49 9.97 2.30
N SER A 100 -4.26 11.13 1.73
CA SER A 100 -5.06 12.31 2.03
C SER A 100 -6.51 12.11 1.61
N GLN A 101 -6.73 11.58 0.42
CA GLN A 101 -8.09 11.35 -0.05
C GLN A 101 -8.81 10.31 0.78
N ALA A 102 -8.12 9.24 1.16
CA ALA A 102 -8.72 8.21 1.99
C ALA A 102 -9.12 8.77 3.35
N ARG A 103 -8.28 9.64 3.89
CA ARG A 103 -8.58 10.27 5.18
C ARG A 103 -9.79 11.17 5.09
N LEU A 104 -9.90 11.92 4.02
CA LEU A 104 -11.05 12.80 3.84
C LEU A 104 -12.35 12.03 3.76
N VAL A 105 -12.35 10.93 3.05
CA VAL A 105 -13.53 10.09 2.95
C VAL A 105 -13.94 9.58 4.33
N GLN A 106 -12.99 9.19 5.13
CA GLN A 106 -13.29 8.66 6.46
C GLN A 106 -13.79 9.73 7.42
N GLN A 107 -13.44 10.96 7.19
CA GLN A 107 -13.87 12.06 8.06
C GLN A 107 -15.22 12.64 7.65
N ARG A 108 -15.76 12.19 6.54
CA ARG A 108 -17.03 12.69 6.07
C ARG A 108 -18.14 12.35 7.03
N PRO A 109 -18.99 13.30 7.37
CA PRO A 109 -20.14 12.98 8.21
C PRO A 109 -21.14 12.11 7.45
N GLN A 110 -21.85 11.30 8.19
CA GLN A 110 -22.86 10.40 7.63
C GLN A 110 -24.18 11.07 7.39
#